data_62c2c6a629276d14fe2a841e36024d79
#
_entry.id   62c2c6a629276d14fe2a841e36024d79
#
_cell.length_a   1.000
_cell.length_b   1.000
_cell.length_c   1.000
_cell.angle_alpha   90.00
_cell.angle_beta   90.00
_cell.angle_gamma   90.00
#
_symmetry.space_group_name_H-M   'P 1'
#
loop_
_entity.id
_entity.type
_entity.pdbx_description
1 polymer ?
#
loop_
_entity_poly.entity_id
_entity_poly.type
_entity_poly.pdbx_seq_one_letter_code
_entity_poly.pdbx_strand_id
1 'polypeptide(L)'
;FLSQTAIAWNSDLVTTPPTSYDELVAWTQKHPQAFGYNGIKNGMSGVSFVVGWIYAYGTDAQRLSAGPYDKSVEKGWQQAYEKLKAFNKNVTFTPGNAGTLDMLSRGEIAMGPVWVDMFYSWKDQGKLPPSIKLALLAPGMPGQPMYYVIPAKAANPQLARDFIALATSPEVQAQGIVKQFNWYPGIDAGQVKPK
;
A
#
# COMPACT_ATOMS: atom_id res chain seq x y z
N PHE A 1 4.91 11.85 6.78
CA PHE A 1 3.59 11.26 6.46
C PHE A 1 3.71 9.78 6.10
N LEU A 2 2.60 9.07 6.15
CA LEU A 2 2.53 7.64 5.87
C LEU A 2 1.45 7.36 4.83
N SER A 3 1.74 6.51 3.85
CA SER A 3 0.73 5.87 3.00
C SER A 3 0.60 4.38 3.34
N GLN A 4 -0.61 3.84 3.27
CA GLN A 4 -0.94 2.45 3.56
C GLN A 4 -1.38 1.75 2.28
N THR A 5 -0.94 0.50 2.08
CA THR A 5 -1.54 -0.35 1.05
C THR A 5 -2.72 -1.14 1.60
N ALA A 6 -3.72 -1.31 0.76
CA ALA A 6 -4.90 -2.14 1.03
C ALA A 6 -5.31 -2.88 -0.24
N ILE A 7 -6.17 -3.88 -0.14
CA ILE A 7 -6.82 -4.49 -1.29
C ILE A 7 -8.06 -3.67 -1.62
N ALA A 8 -8.08 -3.06 -2.81
CA ALA A 8 -9.32 -2.54 -3.38
C ALA A 8 -10.06 -3.68 -4.07
N TRP A 9 -11.38 -3.71 -3.91
CA TRP A 9 -12.24 -4.75 -4.45
C TRP A 9 -13.59 -4.20 -4.90
N ASN A 10 -14.14 -4.76 -5.96
CA ASN A 10 -15.43 -4.38 -6.51
C ASN A 10 -16.55 -5.23 -5.87
N SER A 11 -17.43 -4.60 -5.08
CA SER A 11 -18.54 -5.30 -4.38
C SER A 11 -19.64 -5.79 -5.31
N ASP A 12 -19.67 -5.37 -6.56
CA ASP A 12 -20.58 -5.89 -7.56
C ASP A 12 -20.09 -7.24 -8.14
N LEU A 13 -18.78 -7.51 -8.05
CA LEU A 13 -18.14 -8.73 -8.56
C LEU A 13 -17.73 -9.71 -7.47
N VAL A 14 -17.50 -9.22 -6.26
CA VAL A 14 -17.01 -10.00 -5.12
C VAL A 14 -17.94 -9.78 -3.94
N THR A 15 -18.67 -10.80 -3.54
CA THR A 15 -19.61 -10.69 -2.41
C THR A 15 -18.88 -10.59 -1.06
N THR A 16 -17.82 -11.39 -0.88
CA THR A 16 -17.02 -11.44 0.35
C THR A 16 -15.53 -11.36 -0.03
N PRO A 17 -14.85 -10.27 0.29
CA PRO A 17 -13.43 -10.15 -0.02
C PRO A 17 -12.60 -11.06 0.89
N PRO A 18 -11.46 -11.60 0.40
CA PRO A 18 -10.51 -12.33 1.21
C PRO A 18 -10.01 -11.50 2.40
N THR A 19 -9.83 -12.14 3.55
CA THR A 19 -9.31 -11.53 4.78
C THR A 19 -7.87 -11.99 5.10
N SER A 20 -7.36 -12.97 4.36
CA SER A 20 -5.99 -13.48 4.49
C SER A 20 -5.37 -13.77 3.13
N TYR A 21 -4.05 -13.93 3.11
CA TYR A 21 -3.34 -14.32 1.88
C TYR A 21 -3.73 -15.73 1.41
N ASP A 22 -4.03 -16.68 2.31
CA ASP A 22 -4.50 -18.01 1.92
C ASP A 22 -5.89 -17.96 1.27
N GLU A 23 -6.80 -17.16 1.81
CA GLU A 23 -8.11 -16.94 1.19
C GLU A 23 -7.99 -16.25 -0.18
N LEU A 24 -7.06 -15.29 -0.31
CA LEU A 24 -6.78 -14.64 -1.58
C LEU A 24 -6.25 -15.64 -2.62
N VAL A 25 -5.33 -16.54 -2.23
CA VAL A 25 -4.86 -17.62 -3.10
C VAL A 25 -6.02 -18.50 -3.56
N ALA A 26 -6.85 -18.96 -2.63
CA ALA A 26 -8.00 -19.82 -2.94
C ALA A 26 -9.01 -19.11 -3.84
N TRP A 27 -9.22 -17.80 -3.63
CA TRP A 27 -10.11 -17.01 -4.47
C TRP A 27 -9.57 -16.87 -5.90
N THR A 28 -8.28 -16.55 -6.08
CA THR A 28 -7.69 -16.38 -7.42
C THR A 28 -7.60 -17.68 -8.21
N GLN A 29 -7.51 -18.83 -7.55
CA GLN A 29 -7.59 -20.14 -8.20
C GLN A 29 -8.99 -20.39 -8.81
N LYS A 30 -10.04 -19.91 -8.15
CA LYS A 30 -11.43 -20.00 -8.64
C LYS A 30 -11.77 -18.92 -9.67
N HIS A 31 -11.07 -17.80 -9.63
CA HIS A 31 -11.30 -16.62 -10.49
C HIS A 31 -9.98 -16.17 -11.13
N PRO A 32 -9.41 -16.99 -12.03
CA PRO A 32 -8.13 -16.67 -12.66
C PRO A 32 -8.21 -15.36 -13.44
N GLN A 33 -7.14 -14.58 -13.37
CA GLN A 33 -6.97 -13.26 -13.99
C GLN A 33 -7.88 -12.13 -13.45
N ALA A 34 -8.74 -12.42 -12.46
CA ALA A 34 -9.62 -11.42 -11.85
C ALA A 34 -8.95 -10.59 -10.73
N PHE A 35 -7.77 -10.97 -10.28
CA PHE A 35 -6.92 -10.17 -9.40
C PHE A 35 -5.80 -9.53 -10.19
N GLY A 36 -5.58 -8.23 -10.02
CA GLY A 36 -4.52 -7.51 -10.74
C GLY A 36 -3.59 -6.74 -9.81
N TYR A 37 -2.27 -6.75 -10.11
CA TYR A 37 -1.31 -5.89 -9.45
C TYR A 37 -0.13 -5.56 -10.36
N ASN A 38 0.59 -4.49 -10.05
CA ASN A 38 1.62 -3.92 -10.92
C ASN A 38 3.02 -4.58 -10.81
N GLY A 39 3.13 -5.70 -10.09
CA GLY A 39 4.43 -6.34 -9.87
C GLY A 39 5.40 -5.43 -9.11
N ILE A 40 6.70 -5.73 -9.18
CA ILE A 40 7.74 -4.95 -8.49
C ILE A 40 8.40 -3.87 -9.36
N LYS A 41 8.15 -3.87 -10.67
CA LYS A 41 8.82 -2.95 -11.62
C LYS A 41 8.00 -1.69 -11.91
N ASN A 42 6.69 -1.76 -11.76
CA ASN A 42 5.77 -0.74 -12.26
C ASN A 42 5.09 0.09 -11.15
N GLY A 43 5.61 0.06 -9.93
CA GLY A 43 5.13 0.90 -8.85
C GLY A 43 5.19 0.25 -7.47
N MET A 44 5.16 1.10 -6.46
CA MET A 44 5.42 0.70 -5.08
C MET A 44 4.27 -0.06 -4.41
N SER A 45 3.03 0.04 -4.90
CA SER A 45 1.92 -0.78 -4.35
C SER A 45 2.15 -2.28 -4.60
N GLY A 46 2.73 -2.63 -5.76
CA GLY A 46 3.15 -4.00 -6.04
C GLY A 46 4.32 -4.46 -5.18
N VAL A 47 5.32 -3.59 -4.96
CA VAL A 47 6.42 -3.89 -4.03
C VAL A 47 5.88 -4.12 -2.62
N SER A 48 5.01 -3.24 -2.13
CA SER A 48 4.37 -3.38 -0.82
C SER A 48 3.56 -4.69 -0.71
N PHE A 49 2.82 -5.04 -1.76
CA PHE A 49 2.08 -6.31 -1.81
C PHE A 49 3.02 -7.52 -1.73
N VAL A 50 4.14 -7.52 -2.48
CA VAL A 50 5.15 -8.59 -2.42
C VAL A 50 5.81 -8.68 -1.04
N VAL A 51 6.12 -7.54 -0.41
CA VAL A 51 6.63 -7.52 0.97
C VAL A 51 5.62 -8.12 1.94
N GLY A 52 4.32 -7.88 1.74
CA GLY A 52 3.25 -8.51 2.53
C GLY A 52 3.30 -10.05 2.51
N TRP A 53 3.67 -10.67 1.38
CA TRP A 53 3.88 -12.12 1.29
C TRP A 53 5.03 -12.60 2.18
N ILE A 54 6.10 -11.80 2.28
CA ILE A 54 7.24 -12.12 3.17
C ILE A 54 6.78 -12.10 4.64
N TYR A 55 5.96 -11.13 5.03
CA TYR A 55 5.41 -11.08 6.38
C TYR A 55 4.40 -12.20 6.66
N ALA A 56 3.64 -12.63 5.65
CA ALA A 56 2.64 -13.70 5.81
C ALA A 56 3.26 -15.10 5.86
N TYR A 57 4.32 -15.37 5.11
CA TYR A 57 4.85 -16.71 4.90
C TYR A 57 6.34 -16.86 5.17
N GLY A 58 7.06 -15.77 5.38
CA GLY A 58 8.46 -15.82 5.75
C GLY A 58 8.65 -16.27 7.20
N THR A 59 9.71 -17.01 7.47
CA THR A 59 10.16 -17.23 8.83
C THR A 59 10.81 -15.96 9.37
N ASP A 60 10.75 -15.74 10.68
CA ASP A 60 11.36 -14.59 11.35
C ASP A 60 10.81 -13.21 10.90
N ALA A 61 9.58 -13.14 10.38
CA ALA A 61 8.98 -11.88 9.93
C ALA A 61 8.97 -10.80 11.03
N GLN A 62 8.87 -11.18 12.31
CA GLN A 62 8.95 -10.26 13.44
C GLN A 62 10.30 -9.54 13.53
N ARG A 63 11.40 -10.18 13.12
CA ARG A 63 12.74 -9.56 13.11
C ARG A 63 12.83 -8.40 12.11
N LEU A 64 12.04 -8.44 11.03
CA LEU A 64 11.99 -7.35 10.05
C LEU A 64 11.39 -6.05 10.63
N SER A 65 10.55 -6.18 11.68
CA SER A 65 9.90 -5.05 12.34
C SER A 65 10.65 -4.60 13.61
N ALA A 66 11.53 -5.43 14.16
CA ALA A 66 12.10 -5.24 15.50
C ALA A 66 13.45 -4.52 15.53
N GLY A 67 14.10 -4.29 14.37
CA GLY A 67 15.43 -3.70 14.37
C GLY A 67 15.99 -3.42 12.97
N PRO A 68 17.29 -3.08 12.90
CA PRO A 68 17.96 -2.89 11.63
C PRO A 68 17.89 -4.13 10.74
N TYR A 69 17.84 -3.93 9.44
CA TYR A 69 17.87 -5.02 8.49
C TYR A 69 19.12 -5.90 8.66
N ASP A 70 18.89 -7.20 8.77
CA ASP A 70 19.92 -8.24 8.82
C ASP A 70 19.70 -9.21 7.66
N LYS A 71 20.70 -9.29 6.77
CA LYS A 71 20.63 -10.13 5.57
C LYS A 71 20.38 -11.62 5.89
N SER A 72 20.68 -12.10 7.09
CA SER A 72 20.44 -13.48 7.48
C SER A 72 18.96 -13.89 7.43
N VAL A 73 18.02 -12.93 7.55
CA VAL A 73 16.58 -13.19 7.48
C VAL A 73 16.09 -13.58 6.09
N GLU A 74 16.84 -13.24 5.02
CA GLU A 74 16.46 -13.55 3.62
C GLU A 74 16.31 -15.06 3.38
N LYS A 75 17.04 -15.88 4.12
CA LYS A 75 16.95 -17.35 4.06
C LYS A 75 15.53 -17.85 4.39
N GLY A 76 14.80 -17.10 5.21
CA GLY A 76 13.42 -17.40 5.59
C GLY A 76 12.36 -17.04 4.54
N TRP A 77 12.72 -16.41 3.41
CA TRP A 77 11.76 -15.89 2.44
C TRP A 77 11.40 -16.89 1.33
N GLN A 78 12.10 -18.02 1.24
CA GLN A 78 11.92 -18.99 0.15
C GLN A 78 10.46 -19.44 0.01
N GLN A 79 9.80 -19.78 1.10
CA GLN A 79 8.40 -20.20 1.11
C GLN A 79 7.47 -19.10 0.58
N ALA A 80 7.71 -17.85 0.97
CA ALA A 80 6.93 -16.70 0.48
C ALA A 80 7.07 -16.54 -1.03
N TYR A 81 8.28 -16.68 -1.57
CA TYR A 81 8.53 -16.58 -3.01
C TYR A 81 7.89 -17.73 -3.81
N GLU A 82 7.93 -18.96 -3.30
CA GLU A 82 7.30 -20.10 -3.96
C GLU A 82 5.77 -19.95 -4.01
N LYS A 83 5.16 -19.53 -2.90
CA LYS A 83 3.72 -19.23 -2.85
C LYS A 83 3.34 -18.09 -3.80
N LEU A 84 4.11 -16.99 -3.80
CA LEU A 84 3.89 -15.86 -4.70
C LEU A 84 4.05 -16.26 -6.17
N LYS A 85 5.04 -17.07 -6.50
CA LYS A 85 5.25 -17.61 -7.86
C LYS A 85 4.07 -18.46 -8.34
N ALA A 86 3.50 -19.27 -7.45
CA ALA A 86 2.30 -20.05 -7.74
C ALA A 86 1.08 -19.16 -7.94
N PHE A 87 0.89 -18.16 -7.05
CA PHE A 87 -0.17 -17.17 -7.12
C PHE A 87 -0.14 -16.37 -8.42
N ASN A 88 1.05 -15.96 -8.88
CA ASN A 88 1.23 -15.17 -10.08
C ASN A 88 0.78 -15.85 -11.38
N LYS A 89 0.53 -17.15 -11.37
CA LYS A 89 -0.05 -17.86 -12.52
C LYS A 89 -1.51 -17.48 -12.77
N ASN A 90 -2.20 -16.97 -11.75
CA ASN A 90 -3.63 -16.66 -11.77
C ASN A 90 -3.94 -15.15 -11.71
N VAL A 91 -2.94 -14.28 -11.91
CA VAL A 91 -3.13 -12.83 -11.78
C VAL A 91 -2.88 -12.10 -13.10
N THR A 92 -3.47 -10.92 -13.21
CA THR A 92 -3.19 -9.94 -14.27
C THR A 92 -2.14 -8.94 -13.79
N PHE A 93 -1.11 -8.68 -14.59
CA PHE A 93 -0.15 -7.62 -14.28
C PHE A 93 -0.64 -6.28 -14.83
N THR A 94 -0.79 -5.31 -13.94
CA THR A 94 -1.28 -3.97 -14.27
C THR A 94 -0.13 -3.01 -14.60
N PRO A 95 -0.36 -1.92 -15.36
CA PRO A 95 0.70 -1.03 -15.84
C PRO A 95 1.20 -0.03 -14.79
N GLY A 96 0.76 -0.10 -13.54
CA GLY A 96 1.21 0.79 -12.46
C GLY A 96 0.16 1.03 -11.40
N ASN A 97 0.48 1.85 -10.38
CA ASN A 97 -0.44 2.14 -9.28
C ASN A 97 -1.78 2.70 -9.79
N ALA A 98 -1.74 3.71 -10.66
CA ALA A 98 -2.92 4.30 -11.28
C ALA A 98 -3.64 3.31 -12.22
N GLY A 99 -2.86 2.50 -12.97
CA GLY A 99 -3.43 1.50 -13.87
C GLY A 99 -4.20 0.41 -13.14
N THR A 100 -3.81 0.04 -11.92
CA THR A 100 -4.58 -0.90 -11.09
C THR A 100 -5.95 -0.32 -10.72
N LEU A 101 -6.00 0.95 -10.30
CA LEU A 101 -7.26 1.64 -9.99
C LEU A 101 -8.15 1.80 -11.22
N ASP A 102 -7.56 2.11 -12.37
CA ASP A 102 -8.27 2.28 -13.64
C ASP A 102 -8.91 0.96 -14.10
N MET A 103 -8.18 -0.15 -14.07
CA MET A 103 -8.72 -1.48 -14.39
C MET A 103 -9.82 -1.93 -13.42
N LEU A 104 -9.67 -1.60 -12.12
CA LEU A 104 -10.73 -1.80 -11.12
C LEU A 104 -11.99 -1.00 -11.46
N SER A 105 -11.82 0.29 -11.81
CA SER A 105 -12.96 1.17 -12.13
C SER A 105 -13.74 0.72 -13.36
N ARG A 106 -13.06 0.10 -14.33
CA ARG A 106 -13.67 -0.47 -15.53
C ARG A 106 -14.16 -1.92 -15.37
N GLY A 107 -13.91 -2.55 -14.22
CA GLY A 107 -14.29 -3.94 -13.97
C GLY A 107 -13.46 -4.97 -14.74
N GLU A 108 -12.29 -4.60 -15.26
CA GLU A 108 -11.35 -5.51 -15.94
C GLU A 108 -10.68 -6.46 -14.94
N ILE A 109 -10.51 -6.01 -13.70
CA ILE A 109 -10.12 -6.83 -12.55
C ILE A 109 -11.12 -6.60 -11.42
N ALA A 110 -11.30 -7.61 -10.59
CA ALA A 110 -12.22 -7.54 -9.45
C ALA A 110 -11.55 -7.06 -8.15
N MET A 111 -10.25 -7.28 -8.02
CA MET A 111 -9.45 -6.89 -6.85
C MET A 111 -8.01 -6.56 -7.23
N GLY A 112 -7.35 -5.74 -6.38
CA GLY A 112 -5.93 -5.46 -6.49
C GLY A 112 -5.40 -4.58 -5.36
N PRO A 113 -4.08 -4.60 -5.09
CA PRO A 113 -3.47 -3.75 -4.07
C PRO A 113 -3.37 -2.31 -4.58
N VAL A 114 -3.77 -1.38 -3.74
CA VAL A 114 -3.73 0.06 -4.04
C VAL A 114 -3.19 0.84 -2.84
N TRP A 115 -2.74 2.06 -3.07
CA TRP A 115 -2.49 3.02 -2.02
C TRP A 115 -3.81 3.64 -1.55
N VAL A 116 -4.03 3.68 -0.24
CA VAL A 116 -5.27 4.19 0.37
C VAL A 116 -5.50 5.66 0.04
N ASP A 117 -4.44 6.47 0.02
CA ASP A 117 -4.51 7.88 -0.37
C ASP A 117 -4.93 8.06 -1.84
N MET A 118 -4.39 7.27 -2.77
CA MET A 118 -4.80 7.29 -4.17
C MET A 118 -6.26 6.83 -4.34
N PHE A 119 -6.67 5.80 -3.60
CA PHE A 119 -8.06 5.34 -3.62
C PHE A 119 -9.03 6.46 -3.21
N TYR A 120 -8.79 7.12 -2.08
CA TYR A 120 -9.67 8.20 -1.62
C TYR A 120 -9.62 9.41 -2.55
N SER A 121 -8.44 9.79 -3.05
CA SER A 121 -8.32 10.87 -4.04
C SER A 121 -9.10 10.60 -5.32
N TRP A 122 -9.07 9.36 -5.82
CA TRP A 122 -9.86 8.99 -7.00
C TRP A 122 -11.35 8.92 -6.71
N LYS A 123 -11.74 8.49 -5.52
CA LYS A 123 -13.13 8.48 -5.07
C LYS A 123 -13.69 9.90 -4.98
N ASP A 124 -12.93 10.83 -4.37
CA ASP A 124 -13.32 12.24 -4.25
C ASP A 124 -13.43 12.94 -5.63
N GLN A 125 -12.64 12.50 -6.60
CA GLN A 125 -12.70 12.97 -8.00
C GLN A 125 -13.81 12.28 -8.82
N GLY A 126 -14.58 11.37 -8.25
CA GLY A 126 -15.61 10.62 -8.97
C GLY A 126 -15.07 9.61 -10.00
N LYS A 127 -13.79 9.25 -9.94
CA LYS A 127 -13.14 8.31 -10.86
C LYS A 127 -13.36 6.85 -10.49
N LEU A 128 -13.77 6.57 -9.26
CA LEU A 128 -14.06 5.21 -8.79
C LEU A 128 -15.56 5.04 -8.55
N PRO A 129 -16.17 3.96 -9.05
CA PRO A 129 -17.54 3.61 -8.72
C PRO A 129 -17.72 3.41 -7.20
N PRO A 130 -18.93 3.66 -6.63
CA PRO A 130 -19.22 3.43 -5.22
C PRO A 130 -19.04 1.98 -4.78
N SER A 131 -19.07 1.03 -5.72
CA SER A 131 -18.84 -0.40 -5.48
C SER A 131 -17.39 -0.74 -5.14
N ILE A 132 -16.41 0.14 -5.45
CA ILE A 132 -15.03 -0.11 -5.08
C ILE A 132 -14.82 0.22 -3.60
N LYS A 133 -14.38 -0.78 -2.85
CA LYS A 133 -14.17 -0.75 -1.39
C LYS A 133 -12.77 -1.21 -1.04
N LEU A 134 -12.36 -1.02 0.22
CA LEU A 134 -11.06 -1.45 0.73
C LEU A 134 -11.21 -2.58 1.74
N ALA A 135 -10.24 -3.48 1.75
CA ALA A 135 -10.05 -4.54 2.75
C ALA A 135 -8.57 -4.69 3.09
N LEU A 136 -8.27 -5.23 4.26
CA LEU A 136 -6.91 -5.57 4.68
C LEU A 136 -6.79 -7.09 4.81
N LEU A 137 -5.64 -7.61 4.40
CA LEU A 137 -5.29 -9.02 4.56
C LEU A 137 -4.53 -9.22 5.88
N ALA A 138 -4.88 -10.24 6.65
CA ALA A 138 -4.07 -10.69 7.78
C ALA A 138 -2.75 -11.32 7.28
N PRO A 139 -1.62 -11.15 8.00
CA PRO A 139 -1.46 -10.51 9.31
C PRO A 139 -1.40 -8.99 9.25
N GLY A 140 -1.51 -8.38 8.09
CA GLY A 140 -1.46 -6.96 7.80
C GLY A 140 -0.85 -6.69 6.44
N MET A 141 -0.97 -5.47 5.96
CA MET A 141 -0.36 -5.01 4.72
C MET A 141 0.64 -3.89 5.02
N PRO A 142 1.80 -3.86 4.35
CA PRO A 142 2.80 -2.85 4.62
C PRO A 142 2.32 -1.42 4.34
N GLY A 143 2.66 -0.51 5.25
CA GLY A 143 2.61 0.93 5.03
C GLY A 143 4.00 1.46 4.66
N GLN A 144 4.05 2.61 4.02
CA GLN A 144 5.30 3.27 3.64
C GLN A 144 5.41 4.62 4.34
N PRO A 145 6.28 4.77 5.34
CA PRO A 145 6.61 6.06 5.91
C PRO A 145 7.48 6.87 4.93
N MET A 146 7.23 8.18 4.88
CA MET A 146 7.99 9.12 4.07
C MET A 146 8.63 10.15 4.98
N TYR A 147 9.90 10.43 4.74
CA TYR A 147 10.74 11.27 5.57
C TYR A 147 11.25 12.48 4.80
N TYR A 148 11.28 13.64 5.46
CA TYR A 148 12.09 14.74 5.00
C TYR A 148 13.53 14.53 5.46
N VAL A 149 14.50 14.70 4.56
CA VAL A 149 15.92 14.59 4.86
C VAL A 149 16.66 15.83 4.37
N ILE A 150 17.67 16.25 5.13
CA ILE A 150 18.55 17.36 4.75
C ILE A 150 19.89 16.74 4.35
N PRO A 151 20.33 16.84 3.06
CA PRO A 151 21.63 16.36 2.65
C PRO A 151 22.75 17.05 3.44
N ALA A 152 23.81 16.32 3.78
CA ALA A 152 24.93 16.86 4.56
C ALA A 152 25.60 18.11 3.91
N LYS A 153 25.52 18.21 2.58
CA LYS A 153 26.05 19.32 1.79
C LYS A 153 24.94 20.24 1.24
N ALA A 154 23.81 20.37 1.94
CA ALA A 154 22.74 21.28 1.53
C ALA A 154 23.25 22.74 1.50
N ALA A 155 22.92 23.48 0.44
CA ALA A 155 23.34 24.88 0.31
C ALA A 155 22.72 25.79 1.39
N ASN A 156 21.48 25.49 1.79
CA ASN A 156 20.73 26.27 2.79
C ASN A 156 20.13 25.35 3.87
N PRO A 157 20.94 24.76 4.77
CA PRO A 157 20.46 23.78 5.73
C PRO A 157 19.49 24.37 6.77
N GLN A 158 19.60 25.67 7.07
CA GLN A 158 18.67 26.33 7.99
C GLN A 158 17.29 26.49 7.36
N LEU A 159 17.21 26.97 6.12
CA LEU A 159 15.94 27.07 5.38
C LEU A 159 15.25 25.70 5.25
N ALA A 160 16.04 24.64 5.03
CA ALA A 160 15.50 23.29 4.99
C ALA A 160 14.91 22.85 6.35
N ARG A 161 15.54 23.19 7.46
CA ARG A 161 14.99 22.98 8.83
C ARG A 161 13.70 23.75 9.04
N ASP A 162 13.67 25.02 8.67
CA ASP A 162 12.49 25.87 8.82
C ASP A 162 11.33 25.35 7.98
N PHE A 163 11.60 24.89 6.75
CA PHE A 163 10.61 24.21 5.91
C PHE A 163 10.07 22.95 6.57
N ILE A 164 10.96 22.07 7.09
CA ILE A 164 10.54 20.83 7.76
C ILE A 164 9.68 21.16 9.00
N ALA A 165 10.08 22.15 9.80
CA ALA A 165 9.32 22.58 10.97
C ALA A 165 7.91 23.05 10.57
N LEU A 166 7.79 23.85 9.49
CA LEU A 166 6.50 24.25 8.95
C LEU A 166 5.69 23.07 8.43
N ALA A 167 6.31 22.19 7.61
CA ALA A 167 5.66 21.04 7.00
C ALA A 167 5.17 20.00 8.03
N THR A 168 5.82 19.94 9.20
CA THR A 168 5.43 19.07 10.31
C THR A 168 4.58 19.76 11.37
N SER A 169 4.21 21.03 11.18
CA SER A 169 3.29 21.71 12.09
C SER A 169 1.90 21.06 12.07
N PRO A 170 1.16 21.04 13.19
CA PRO A 170 -0.18 20.45 13.27
C PRO A 170 -1.15 20.98 12.22
N GLU A 171 -1.08 22.28 11.92
CA GLU A 171 -1.94 22.92 10.92
C GLU A 171 -1.66 22.40 9.49
N VAL A 172 -0.39 22.40 9.07
CA VAL A 172 0.00 21.92 7.73
C VAL A 172 -0.26 20.43 7.60
N GLN A 173 -0.02 19.65 8.65
CA GLN A 173 -0.34 18.22 8.65
C GLN A 173 -1.86 18.00 8.51
N ALA A 174 -2.70 18.75 9.22
CA ALA A 174 -4.15 18.62 9.13
C ALA A 174 -4.70 19.05 7.76
N GLN A 175 -4.34 20.25 7.31
CA GLN A 175 -4.92 20.84 6.09
C GLN A 175 -4.28 20.33 4.80
N GLY A 176 -2.97 20.13 4.77
CA GLY A 176 -2.24 19.64 3.61
C GLY A 176 -2.24 18.11 3.57
N ILE A 177 -1.60 17.49 4.54
CA ILE A 177 -1.32 16.04 4.48
C ILE A 177 -2.61 15.21 4.60
N VAL A 178 -3.43 15.47 5.60
CA VAL A 178 -4.64 14.66 5.82
C VAL A 178 -5.77 15.09 4.88
N LYS A 179 -6.16 16.37 4.90
CA LYS A 179 -7.35 16.83 4.20
C LYS A 179 -7.18 16.88 2.68
N GLN A 180 -6.02 17.34 2.20
CA GLN A 180 -5.81 17.55 0.77
C GLN A 180 -5.27 16.32 0.05
N PHE A 181 -4.38 15.53 0.71
CA PHE A 181 -3.72 14.39 0.11
C PHE A 181 -4.23 13.03 0.59
N ASN A 182 -5.13 12.98 1.57
CA ASN A 182 -5.64 11.73 2.17
C ASN A 182 -4.52 10.82 2.73
N TRP A 183 -3.40 11.38 3.14
CA TRP A 183 -2.31 10.65 3.77
C TRP A 183 -2.44 10.66 5.30
N TYR A 184 -1.86 9.66 5.94
CA TYR A 184 -1.71 9.68 7.40
C TYR A 184 -0.70 10.75 7.82
N PRO A 185 -0.92 11.47 8.93
CA PRO A 185 -0.01 12.50 9.40
C PRO A 185 1.35 11.92 9.78
N GLY A 186 2.40 12.72 9.62
CA GLY A 186 3.77 12.38 10.04
C GLY A 186 4.10 12.81 11.48
N ILE A 187 3.10 13.23 12.22
CA ILE A 187 3.17 13.63 13.64
C ILE A 187 2.12 12.85 14.43
N ASP A 188 2.14 12.99 15.76
CA ASP A 188 1.12 12.40 16.62
C ASP A 188 -0.29 12.79 16.13
N ALA A 189 -1.10 11.78 15.80
CA ALA A 189 -2.44 11.96 15.28
C ALA A 189 -3.36 12.72 16.28
N GLY A 190 -3.10 12.64 17.57
CA GLY A 190 -3.81 13.39 18.60
C GLY A 190 -3.64 14.92 18.49
N GLN A 191 -2.57 15.37 17.82
CA GLN A 191 -2.32 16.79 17.55
C GLN A 191 -2.95 17.28 16.24
N VAL A 192 -3.36 16.36 15.37
CA VAL A 192 -4.02 16.65 14.09
C VAL A 192 -5.52 16.64 14.31
N LYS A 193 -6.07 17.77 14.77
CA LYS A 193 -7.53 17.89 14.91
C LYS A 193 -8.10 18.36 13.56
N PRO A 194 -9.00 17.58 12.93
CA PRO A 194 -9.79 18.12 11.84
C PRO A 194 -10.66 19.27 12.37
N LYS A 195 -10.58 20.41 11.71
CA LYS A 195 -11.52 21.53 11.94
C LYS A 195 -12.79 21.26 11.14
#